data_0da26d6e50246fd6d58c694a737a39e4
#
_entry.id   0da26d6e50246fd6d58c694a737a39e4
#
_cell.length_a   1.000
_cell.length_b   1.000
_cell.length_c   1.000
_cell.angle_alpha   90.00
_cell.angle_beta   90.00
_cell.angle_gamma   90.00
#
_symmetry.space_group_name_H-M   'P 1'
#
loop_
_entity.id
_entity.type
_entity.pdbx_description
1 polymer ?
#
loop_
_entity_poly.entity_id
_entity_poly.type
_entity_poly.pdbx_seq_one_letter_code
_entity_poly.pdbx_strand_id
1 'polypeptide(L)'
;MPSAIRAKFVTLNLIALCLLFAAWRAGFFAFAGTFAIREVAMLSALVLYSLAGFWAAFHGRWKTAGHIANGTPMFALALTGLGMLLATLDLTELTPQALAQVFREMVLAISPNILGVLLLAWLRELAFWCGDAEI
;
A
#
# COMPACT_ATOMS: atom_id res chain seq x y z
N MET A 1 1.44 13.50 -21.86
CA MET A 1 1.47 14.44 -20.74
C MET A 1 2.49 15.55 -21.02
N PRO A 2 2.10 16.83 -20.91
CA PRO A 2 3.03 17.95 -21.10
C PRO A 2 4.24 17.87 -20.15
N SER A 3 5.39 18.37 -20.59
CA SER A 3 6.65 18.30 -19.84
C SER A 3 6.57 18.95 -18.44
N ALA A 4 5.86 20.09 -18.35
CA ALA A 4 5.65 20.77 -17.08
C ALA A 4 4.85 19.92 -16.07
N ILE A 5 3.84 19.19 -16.52
CA ILE A 5 3.04 18.31 -15.67
C ILE A 5 3.86 17.09 -15.25
N ARG A 6 4.70 16.53 -16.14
CA ARG A 6 5.64 15.46 -15.78
C ARG A 6 6.63 15.90 -14.71
N ALA A 7 7.20 17.10 -14.86
CA ALA A 7 8.10 17.65 -13.86
C ALA A 7 7.42 17.79 -12.50
N LYS A 8 6.20 18.31 -12.47
CA LYS A 8 5.39 18.44 -11.25
C LYS A 8 5.11 17.08 -10.62
N PHE A 9 4.69 16.10 -11.43
CA PHE A 9 4.44 14.72 -10.98
C PHE A 9 5.69 14.10 -10.34
N VAL A 10 6.83 14.20 -11.03
CA VAL A 10 8.11 13.68 -10.51
C VAL A 10 8.51 14.40 -9.23
N THR A 11 8.40 15.73 -9.18
CA THR A 11 8.76 16.52 -7.99
C THR A 11 7.91 16.13 -6.78
N LEU A 12 6.60 16.00 -6.94
CA LEU A 12 5.71 15.61 -5.85
C LEU A 12 6.03 14.20 -5.33
N ASN A 13 6.32 13.25 -6.23
CA ASN A 13 6.71 11.91 -5.81
C ASN A 13 8.09 11.89 -5.13
N LEU A 14 9.05 12.71 -5.58
CA LEU A 14 10.34 12.85 -4.90
C LEU A 14 10.17 13.42 -3.49
N ILE A 15 9.33 14.43 -3.32
CA ILE A 15 9.02 14.98 -1.99
C ILE A 15 8.42 13.90 -1.10
N ALA A 16 7.46 13.12 -1.60
CA ALA A 16 6.86 12.02 -0.86
C ALA A 16 7.90 10.97 -0.45
N LEU A 17 8.80 10.58 -1.37
CA LEU A 17 9.87 9.63 -1.08
C LEU A 17 10.85 10.18 -0.03
N CYS A 18 11.19 11.48 -0.10
CA CYS A 18 12.04 12.12 0.91
C CYS A 18 11.37 12.10 2.29
N LEU A 19 10.07 12.38 2.36
CA LEU A 19 9.30 12.31 3.61
C LEU A 19 9.22 10.88 4.16
N LEU A 20 9.02 9.89 3.30
CA LEU A 20 9.03 8.48 3.69
C LEU A 20 10.40 8.04 4.20
N PHE A 21 11.47 8.48 3.54
CA PHE A 21 12.83 8.21 3.99
C PHE A 21 13.13 8.86 5.35
N ALA A 22 12.72 10.11 5.54
CA ALA A 22 12.85 10.81 6.82
C ALA A 22 12.07 10.10 7.93
N ALA A 23 10.84 9.66 7.66
CA ALA A 23 10.03 8.89 8.59
C ALA A 23 10.69 7.56 8.95
N TRP A 24 11.27 6.87 7.96
CA TRP A 24 12.01 5.64 8.20
C TRP A 24 13.23 5.87 9.10
N ARG A 25 14.00 6.90 8.83
CA ARG A 25 15.16 7.29 9.67
C ARG A 25 14.76 7.70 11.08
N ALA A 26 13.57 8.27 11.24
CA ALA A 26 13.02 8.62 12.56
C ALA A 26 12.44 7.42 13.35
N GLY A 27 12.41 6.23 12.74
CA GLY A 27 11.94 5.00 13.39
C GLY A 27 10.44 4.73 13.30
N PHE A 28 9.66 5.49 12.52
CA PHE A 28 8.23 5.26 12.37
C PHE A 28 7.88 3.90 11.74
N PHE A 29 8.81 3.29 10.99
CA PHE A 29 8.64 1.98 10.36
C PHE A 29 9.38 0.85 11.10
N ALA A 30 9.78 1.05 12.35
CA ALA A 30 10.47 0.03 13.14
C ALA A 30 9.64 -1.26 13.30
N PHE A 31 8.30 -1.14 13.32
CA PHE A 31 7.40 -2.28 13.36
C PHE A 31 7.51 -3.19 12.13
N ALA A 32 7.97 -2.68 10.98
CA ALA A 32 8.16 -3.49 9.77
C ALA A 32 9.20 -4.59 9.95
N GLY A 33 10.14 -4.43 10.90
CA GLY A 33 11.09 -5.48 11.26
C GLY A 33 10.46 -6.72 11.89
N THR A 34 9.20 -6.64 12.32
CA THR A 34 8.43 -7.77 12.85
C THR A 34 7.66 -8.54 11.79
N PHE A 35 7.65 -8.06 10.54
CA PHE A 35 6.94 -8.70 9.45
C PHE A 35 7.59 -10.03 9.07
N ALA A 36 6.76 -11.06 8.94
CA ALA A 36 7.16 -12.33 8.35
C ALA A 36 7.18 -12.22 6.81
N ILE A 37 7.69 -13.24 6.14
CA ILE A 37 7.76 -13.28 4.67
C ILE A 37 6.36 -13.17 4.03
N ARG A 38 5.33 -13.63 4.72
CA ARG A 38 3.93 -13.55 4.27
C ARG A 38 3.46 -12.11 4.13
N GLU A 39 3.67 -11.29 5.17
CA GLU A 39 3.32 -9.87 5.18
C GLU A 39 4.13 -9.10 4.14
N VAL A 40 5.41 -9.38 4.03
CA VAL A 40 6.28 -8.79 3.01
C VAL A 40 5.79 -9.13 1.61
N ALA A 41 5.39 -10.38 1.35
CA ALA A 41 4.85 -10.81 0.06
C ALA A 41 3.54 -10.08 -0.28
N MET A 42 2.62 -9.96 0.68
CA MET A 42 1.35 -9.27 0.50
C MET A 42 1.53 -7.77 0.23
N LEU A 43 2.39 -7.11 1.00
CA LEU A 43 2.70 -5.68 0.79
C LEU A 43 3.40 -5.46 -0.54
N SER A 44 4.31 -6.34 -0.93
CA SER A 44 4.99 -6.28 -2.23
C SER A 44 4.00 -6.44 -3.39
N ALA A 45 3.07 -7.38 -3.31
CA ALA A 45 2.02 -7.56 -4.32
C ALA A 45 1.15 -6.31 -4.45
N LEU A 46 0.77 -5.69 -3.34
CA LEU A 46 -0.01 -4.45 -3.33
C LEU A 46 0.76 -3.28 -3.93
N VAL A 47 2.02 -3.13 -3.59
CA VAL A 47 2.90 -2.09 -4.16
C VAL A 47 3.04 -2.29 -5.67
N LEU A 48 3.29 -3.52 -6.14
CA LEU A 48 3.39 -3.81 -7.57
C LEU A 48 2.10 -3.50 -8.33
N TYR A 49 0.95 -3.82 -7.74
CA TYR A 49 -0.34 -3.46 -8.32
C TYR A 49 -0.52 -1.93 -8.42
N SER A 50 -0.19 -1.20 -7.37
CA SER A 50 -0.31 0.27 -7.36
C SER A 50 0.71 0.95 -8.27
N LEU A 51 1.91 0.37 -8.46
CA LEU A 51 2.90 0.89 -9.41
C LEU A 51 2.37 0.95 -10.84
N ALA A 52 1.51 0.03 -11.25
CA ALA A 52 0.83 0.11 -12.53
C ALA A 52 -0.05 1.38 -12.64
N GLY A 53 -0.70 1.78 -11.55
CA GLY A 53 -1.46 3.03 -11.48
C GLY A 53 -0.57 4.27 -11.60
N PHE A 54 0.54 4.30 -10.88
CA PHE A 54 1.53 5.39 -10.99
C PHE A 54 2.14 5.48 -12.38
N TRP A 55 2.45 4.35 -12.98
CA TRP A 55 2.97 4.30 -14.35
C TRP A 55 1.94 4.82 -15.37
N ALA A 56 0.67 4.42 -15.24
CA ALA A 56 -0.41 4.94 -16.06
C ALA A 56 -0.59 6.46 -15.90
N ALA A 57 -0.55 6.96 -14.65
CA ALA A 57 -0.63 8.38 -14.34
C ALA A 57 0.54 9.17 -14.97
N PHE A 58 1.76 8.64 -14.88
CA PHE A 58 2.94 9.26 -15.49
C PHE A 58 2.80 9.43 -17.01
N HIS A 59 2.10 8.50 -17.67
CA HIS A 59 1.80 8.57 -19.11
C HIS A 59 0.52 9.35 -19.44
N GLY A 60 -0.09 10.00 -18.47
CA GLY A 60 -1.32 10.78 -18.67
C GLY A 60 -2.59 9.96 -18.82
N ARG A 61 -2.54 8.66 -18.53
CA ARG A 61 -3.69 7.73 -18.59
C ARG A 61 -4.48 7.76 -17.28
N TRP A 62 -5.04 8.90 -16.94
CA TRP A 62 -5.69 9.15 -15.64
C TRP A 62 -6.88 8.23 -15.39
N LYS A 63 -7.67 7.87 -16.41
CA LYS A 63 -8.77 6.90 -16.26
C LYS A 63 -8.27 5.53 -15.81
N THR A 64 -7.18 5.05 -16.41
CA THR A 64 -6.55 3.77 -16.03
C THR A 64 -5.96 3.88 -14.62
N ALA A 65 -5.26 4.97 -14.32
CA ALA A 65 -4.72 5.22 -12.99
C ALA A 65 -5.83 5.25 -11.93
N GLY A 66 -6.96 5.91 -12.22
CA GLY A 66 -8.12 5.97 -11.34
C GLY A 66 -8.76 4.60 -11.11
N HIS A 67 -8.88 3.79 -12.15
CA HIS A 67 -9.38 2.42 -12.01
C HIS A 67 -8.49 1.58 -11.08
N ILE A 68 -7.18 1.64 -11.27
CA ILE A 68 -6.21 0.94 -10.41
C ILE A 68 -6.24 1.51 -8.99
N ALA A 69 -6.29 2.83 -8.84
CA ALA A 69 -6.37 3.48 -7.53
C ALA A 69 -7.59 3.01 -6.75
N ASN A 70 -8.77 2.99 -7.39
CA ASN A 70 -10.00 2.52 -6.75
C ASN A 70 -9.98 1.02 -6.45
N GLY A 71 -9.27 0.22 -7.27
CA GLY A 71 -9.08 -1.21 -7.05
C GLY A 71 -8.08 -1.54 -5.94
N THR A 72 -7.15 -0.63 -5.62
CA THR A 72 -6.08 -0.85 -4.64
C THR A 72 -6.61 -1.18 -3.24
N PRO A 73 -7.58 -0.45 -2.66
CA PRO A 73 -8.15 -0.82 -1.36
C PRO A 73 -8.90 -2.14 -1.39
N MET A 74 -9.56 -2.48 -2.48
CA MET A 74 -10.27 -3.76 -2.62
C MET A 74 -9.29 -4.93 -2.67
N PHE A 75 -8.20 -4.76 -3.41
CA PHE A 75 -7.12 -5.75 -3.44
C PHE A 75 -6.45 -5.89 -2.06
N ALA A 76 -6.20 -4.77 -1.39
CA ALA A 76 -5.67 -4.75 -0.03
C ALA A 76 -6.60 -5.46 0.96
N LEU A 77 -7.91 -5.27 0.86
CA LEU A 77 -8.89 -5.95 1.69
C LEU A 77 -8.87 -7.47 1.45
N ALA A 78 -8.76 -7.90 0.20
CA ALA A 78 -8.63 -9.32 -0.13
C ALA A 78 -7.35 -9.93 0.46
N LEU A 79 -6.22 -9.22 0.40
CA LEU A 79 -4.97 -9.65 1.03
C LEU A 79 -5.08 -9.72 2.55
N THR A 80 -5.74 -8.75 3.17
CA THR A 80 -6.01 -8.74 4.62
C THR A 80 -6.83 -9.96 5.02
N GLY A 81 -7.91 -10.25 4.30
CA GLY A 81 -8.76 -11.42 4.54
C GLY A 81 -7.98 -12.74 4.38
N LEU A 82 -7.15 -12.83 3.35
CA LEU A 82 -6.28 -13.99 3.14
C LEU A 82 -5.27 -14.15 4.28
N GLY A 83 -4.65 -13.07 4.74
CA GLY A 83 -3.72 -13.09 5.86
C GLY A 83 -4.37 -13.55 7.16
N MET A 84 -5.58 -13.08 7.45
CA MET A 84 -6.35 -13.51 8.61
C MET A 84 -6.73 -14.98 8.52
N LEU A 85 -7.17 -15.45 7.34
CA LEU A 85 -7.48 -16.85 7.11
C LEU A 85 -6.26 -17.74 7.35
N LEU A 86 -5.10 -17.37 6.80
CA LEU A 86 -3.88 -18.14 6.96
C LEU A 86 -3.42 -18.16 8.42
N ALA A 87 -3.53 -17.06 9.15
CA ALA A 87 -3.22 -17.00 10.57
C ALA A 87 -4.10 -17.97 11.38
N THR A 88 -5.39 -18.04 11.05
CA THR A 88 -6.33 -18.93 11.71
C THR A 88 -6.05 -20.41 11.39
N LEU A 89 -5.67 -20.72 10.15
CA LEU A 89 -5.34 -22.08 9.73
C LEU A 89 -4.03 -22.60 10.36
N ASP A 90 -3.12 -21.70 10.73
CA ASP A 90 -1.88 -22.06 11.43
C ASP A 90 -2.12 -22.44 12.91
N LEU A 91 -3.32 -22.19 13.44
CA LEU A 91 -3.68 -22.54 14.81
C LEU A 91 -3.92 -24.05 14.95
N THR A 92 -2.97 -24.75 15.56
CA THR A 92 -3.03 -26.20 15.78
C THR A 92 -3.42 -26.56 17.21
N GLU A 93 -3.19 -25.65 18.17
CA GLU A 93 -3.44 -25.88 19.60
C GLU A 93 -4.07 -24.63 20.23
N LEU A 94 -4.95 -24.82 21.21
CA LEU A 94 -5.59 -23.76 21.97
C LEU A 94 -4.79 -23.42 23.24
N THR A 95 -3.52 -23.09 23.06
CA THR A 95 -2.66 -22.60 24.17
C THR A 95 -2.67 -21.07 24.20
N PRO A 96 -2.44 -20.43 25.37
CA PRO A 96 -2.32 -18.97 25.44
C PRO A 96 -1.26 -18.40 24.51
N GLN A 97 -0.13 -19.09 24.33
CA GLN A 97 0.95 -18.69 23.45
C GLN A 97 0.53 -18.76 21.97
N ALA A 98 -0.13 -19.85 21.57
CA ALA A 98 -0.63 -20.02 20.21
C ALA A 98 -1.69 -18.97 19.86
N LEU A 99 -2.61 -18.69 20.77
CA LEU A 99 -3.62 -17.64 20.61
C LEU A 99 -2.99 -16.25 20.50
N ALA A 100 -2.02 -15.93 21.34
CA ALA A 100 -1.29 -14.65 21.28
C ALA A 100 -0.58 -14.47 19.94
N GLN A 101 0.03 -15.52 19.41
CA GLN A 101 0.68 -15.49 18.09
C GLN A 101 -0.33 -15.26 16.97
N VAL A 102 -1.46 -15.96 16.99
CA VAL A 102 -2.53 -15.76 15.99
C VAL A 102 -3.05 -14.32 16.02
N PHE A 103 -3.31 -13.78 17.21
CA PHE A 103 -3.71 -12.37 17.34
C PHE A 103 -2.69 -11.41 16.75
N ARG A 104 -1.41 -11.63 17.00
CA ARG A 104 -0.33 -10.81 16.43
C ARG A 104 -0.30 -10.89 14.91
N GLU A 105 -0.41 -12.08 14.34
CA GLU A 105 -0.46 -12.29 12.89
C GLU A 105 -1.70 -11.64 12.26
N MET A 106 -2.85 -11.70 12.92
CA MET A 106 -4.07 -11.02 12.47
C MET A 106 -3.91 -9.49 12.48
N VAL A 107 -3.27 -8.92 13.49
CA VAL A 107 -3.00 -7.48 13.55
C VAL A 107 -2.05 -7.07 12.41
N LEU A 108 -1.01 -7.84 12.16
CA LEU A 108 -0.08 -7.58 11.05
C LEU A 108 -0.76 -7.72 9.68
N ALA A 109 -1.75 -8.60 9.57
CA ALA A 109 -2.51 -8.79 8.33
C ALA A 109 -3.38 -7.57 7.94
N ILE A 110 -3.60 -6.62 8.86
CA ILE A 110 -4.31 -5.37 8.58
C ILE A 110 -3.43 -4.38 7.81
N SER A 111 -2.12 -4.51 7.87
CA SER A 111 -1.17 -3.59 7.25
C SER A 111 -1.39 -3.35 5.75
N PRO A 112 -1.73 -4.36 4.90
CA PRO A 112 -2.05 -4.10 3.50
C PRO A 112 -3.23 -3.16 3.31
N ASN A 113 -4.25 -3.24 4.17
CA ASN A 113 -5.43 -2.38 4.08
C ASN A 113 -5.08 -0.91 4.33
N ILE A 114 -4.25 -0.63 5.32
CA ILE A 114 -3.77 0.72 5.61
C ILE A 114 -2.96 1.26 4.42
N LEU A 115 -2.02 0.46 3.91
CA LEU A 115 -1.20 0.85 2.75
C LEU A 115 -2.07 1.09 1.51
N GLY A 116 -3.06 0.25 1.25
CA GLY A 116 -3.99 0.40 0.12
C GLY A 116 -4.76 1.72 0.15
N VAL A 117 -5.24 2.13 1.32
CA VAL A 117 -5.93 3.41 1.49
C VAL A 117 -4.96 4.59 1.29
N LEU A 118 -3.74 4.50 1.81
CA LEU A 118 -2.73 5.54 1.63
C LEU A 118 -2.32 5.70 0.16
N LEU A 119 -2.15 4.60 -0.56
CA LEU A 119 -1.83 4.63 -1.99
C LEU A 119 -2.96 5.22 -2.84
N LEU A 120 -4.21 4.87 -2.52
CA LEU A 120 -5.38 5.48 -3.15
C LEU A 120 -5.41 7.00 -2.92
N ALA A 121 -5.26 7.43 -1.68
CA ALA A 121 -5.26 8.84 -1.32
C ALA A 121 -4.15 9.59 -2.07
N TRP A 122 -2.95 9.03 -2.12
CA TRP A 122 -1.83 9.66 -2.82
C TRP A 122 -2.06 9.77 -4.32
N LEU A 123 -2.56 8.73 -4.98
CA LEU A 123 -2.89 8.79 -6.41
C LEU A 123 -3.98 9.82 -6.71
N ARG A 124 -4.97 9.98 -5.82
CA ARG A 124 -5.99 11.03 -5.96
C ARG A 124 -5.39 12.42 -5.83
N GLU A 125 -4.50 12.64 -4.88
CA GLU A 125 -3.78 13.90 -4.74
C GLU A 125 -2.94 14.22 -5.98
N LEU A 126 -2.23 13.26 -6.51
CA LEU A 126 -1.48 13.42 -7.75
C LEU A 126 -2.37 13.80 -8.94
N ALA A 127 -3.54 13.17 -9.07
CA ALA A 127 -4.50 13.52 -10.11
C ALA A 127 -5.02 14.94 -9.96
N PHE A 128 -5.34 15.36 -8.74
CA PHE A 128 -5.76 16.73 -8.45
C PHE A 128 -4.70 17.76 -8.83
N TRP A 129 -3.45 17.52 -8.46
CA TRP A 129 -2.35 18.47 -8.68
C TRP A 129 -1.78 18.45 -10.10
N CYS A 130 -1.84 17.31 -10.79
CA CYS A 130 -1.16 17.08 -12.07
C CYS A 130 -2.06 17.02 -13.28
N GLY A 131 -3.37 16.86 -13.10
CA GLY A 131 -4.16 16.76 -14.31
C GLY A 131 -5.65 16.72 -14.13
N ASP A 132 -6.16 15.60 -13.75
CA ASP A 132 -7.59 15.36 -13.82
C ASP A 132 -8.11 15.00 -12.42
N ALA A 133 -8.98 15.85 -11.87
CA ALA A 133 -9.58 15.64 -10.56
C ALA A 133 -10.63 14.50 -10.56
N GLU A 134 -10.99 13.97 -11.72
CA GLU A 134 -11.99 12.91 -11.89
C GLU A 134 -11.35 11.51 -11.83
N ILE A 135 -10.83 11.14 -10.69
CA ILE A 135 -10.48 9.73 -10.46
C ILE A 135 -11.56 9.05 -9.65
#